data_d6d796ff61260efdc1aa335f42ea3a32
#
_entry.id   d6d796ff61260efdc1aa335f42ea3a32
#
_cell.length_a   1.000
_cell.length_b   1.000
_cell.length_c   1.000
_cell.angle_alpha   90.00
_cell.angle_beta   90.00
_cell.angle_gamma   90.00
#
_symmetry.space_group_name_H-M   'P 1'
#
loop_
_entity.id
_entity.type
_entity.pdbx_description
1 polymer ?
#
loop_
_entity_poly.entity_id
_entity_poly.type
_entity_poly.pdbx_seq_one_letter_code
_entity_poly.pdbx_strand_id
1 'polypeptide(L)'
;MVKIVTEQYSVINAKIYRACNKIDKATISISADIIDNSQFEIPDNKIFNPGTELKFQAGPTDKVSTLFEGCVTTHQLKINSEQQTLFVLECRGFAYPATFGRKNNVYENSKDDAVIKKILGQYGLSAKVDSTGIEIPQLVQYYCTDWDFVLTRAQNNGLVVITDGKQ
;
A
#
# COMPACT_ATOMS: atom_id res chain seq x y z
N MET A 1 -10.53 1.77 9.03
CA MET A 1 -9.12 2.20 9.06
C MET A 1 -8.63 2.14 10.49
N VAL A 2 -7.62 1.30 10.76
CA VAL A 2 -7.02 1.19 12.10
C VAL A 2 -5.96 2.25 12.24
N LYS A 3 -6.09 3.10 13.24
CA LYS A 3 -5.06 4.05 13.65
C LYS A 3 -4.22 3.34 14.71
N ILE A 4 -2.93 3.10 14.43
CA ILE A 4 -2.03 2.64 15.49
C ILE A 4 -1.82 3.82 16.43
N VAL A 5 -2.36 3.71 17.63
CA VAL A 5 -2.18 4.70 18.69
C VAL A 5 -0.99 4.22 19.51
N THR A 6 0.08 5.02 19.55
CA THR A 6 1.31 4.71 20.30
C THR A 6 1.07 4.53 21.81
N GLU A 7 -0.08 4.95 22.32
CA GLU A 7 -0.49 4.70 23.70
C GLU A 7 -0.82 3.23 24.01
N GLN A 8 -1.17 2.44 22.97
CA GLN A 8 -1.49 1.01 23.14
C GLN A 8 -0.38 0.08 22.65
N TYR A 9 0.47 0.56 21.73
CA TYR A 9 1.49 -0.28 21.10
C TYR A 9 2.83 0.45 21.05
N SER A 10 3.87 -0.15 21.60
CA SER A 10 5.24 0.37 21.50
C SER A 10 5.83 0.05 20.14
N VAL A 11 5.87 1.04 19.24
CA VAL A 11 6.52 0.90 17.93
C VAL A 11 8.03 1.06 18.11
N ILE A 12 8.77 -0.02 17.83
CA ILE A 12 10.23 -0.05 17.95
C ILE A 12 10.89 0.49 16.67
N ASN A 13 10.35 0.12 15.51
CA ASN A 13 10.91 0.52 14.22
C ASN A 13 9.80 0.61 13.17
N ALA A 14 9.91 1.59 12.28
CA ALA A 14 9.09 1.69 11.08
C ALA A 14 9.97 2.03 9.88
N LYS A 15 9.98 1.15 8.89
CA LYS A 15 10.64 1.33 7.61
C LYS A 15 9.60 1.62 6.55
N ILE A 16 9.66 2.79 5.89
CA ILE A 16 8.75 3.16 4.82
C ILE A 16 9.59 3.37 3.55
N TYR A 17 9.15 2.73 2.48
CA TYR A 17 9.78 2.83 1.17
C TYR A 17 8.78 3.39 0.16
N ARG A 18 9.15 4.52 -0.44
CA ARG A 18 8.40 5.19 -1.51
C ARG A 18 9.31 5.45 -2.69
N ALA A 19 8.84 5.19 -3.88
CA ALA A 19 9.56 5.51 -5.11
C ALA A 19 8.59 5.66 -6.28
N CYS A 20 8.95 6.47 -7.27
CA CYS A 20 8.21 6.58 -8.51
C CYS A 20 8.04 5.21 -9.17
N ASN A 21 6.88 4.97 -9.75
CA ASN A 21 6.52 3.72 -10.43
C ASN A 21 6.55 2.48 -9.51
N LYS A 22 6.50 2.67 -8.20
CA LYS A 22 6.45 1.61 -7.19
C LYS A 22 5.28 1.82 -6.25
N ILE A 23 4.70 0.73 -5.82
CA ILE A 23 3.69 0.74 -4.77
C ILE A 23 4.38 0.88 -3.43
N ASP A 24 3.92 1.81 -2.62
CA ASP A 24 4.45 2.08 -1.29
C ASP A 24 4.49 0.81 -0.44
N LYS A 25 5.54 0.70 0.36
CA LYS A 25 5.76 -0.42 1.28
C LYS A 25 6.11 0.12 2.65
N ALA A 26 5.53 -0.48 3.70
CA ALA A 26 5.97 -0.24 5.07
C ALA A 26 6.23 -1.56 5.81
N THR A 27 7.23 -1.55 6.67
CA THR A 27 7.50 -2.62 7.63
C THR A 27 7.52 -1.98 9.01
N ILE A 28 6.60 -2.39 9.88
CA ILE A 28 6.42 -1.81 11.21
C ILE A 28 6.70 -2.91 12.24
N SER A 29 7.61 -2.67 13.17
CA SER A 29 7.93 -3.58 14.26
C SER A 29 7.40 -3.01 15.56
N ILE A 30 6.58 -3.79 16.24
CA ILE A 30 5.93 -3.45 17.50
C ILE A 30 6.51 -4.37 18.57
N SER A 31 6.80 -3.87 19.77
CA SER A 31 7.16 -4.70 20.89
C SER A 31 5.96 -5.56 21.28
N ALA A 32 6.18 -6.87 21.37
CA ALA A 32 5.23 -7.79 21.96
C ALA A 32 5.77 -8.13 23.35
N ASP A 33 5.45 -7.31 24.36
CA ASP A 33 5.89 -7.57 25.74
C ASP A 33 5.26 -8.87 26.23
N ILE A 34 6.10 -9.74 26.76
CA ILE A 34 5.66 -10.92 27.51
C ILE A 34 5.23 -10.41 28.88
N ILE A 35 3.96 -10.09 29.05
CA ILE A 35 3.43 -9.80 30.36
C ILE A 35 3.24 -11.14 31.08
N ASP A 36 4.12 -11.35 32.08
CA ASP A 36 4.07 -12.34 33.16
C ASP A 36 3.44 -13.71 32.84
N ASN A 37 4.32 -14.71 32.79
CA ASN A 37 4.02 -16.14 32.85
C ASN A 37 2.87 -16.69 32.01
N SER A 38 3.09 -16.89 30.71
CA SER A 38 2.38 -17.84 29.83
C SER A 38 1.28 -17.33 28.88
N GLN A 39 0.98 -16.05 28.79
CA GLN A 39 0.12 -15.56 27.70
C GLN A 39 0.84 -14.45 26.91
N PHE A 40 1.16 -14.74 25.65
CA PHE A 40 1.45 -13.69 24.68
C PHE A 40 0.17 -12.86 24.51
N GLU A 41 0.09 -11.68 25.07
CA GLU A 41 -0.87 -10.71 24.59
C GLU A 41 -0.39 -10.24 23.21
N ILE A 42 -0.63 -11.08 22.23
CA ILE A 42 -0.63 -10.62 20.84
C ILE A 42 -1.73 -9.57 20.80
N PRO A 43 -1.43 -8.31 20.42
CA PRO A 43 -2.44 -7.30 20.21
C PRO A 43 -3.59 -7.91 19.43
N ASP A 44 -4.83 -7.73 19.87
CA ASP A 44 -6.02 -8.43 19.38
C ASP A 44 -5.87 -8.75 17.88
N ASN A 45 -5.69 -10.03 17.56
CA ASN A 45 -5.26 -10.53 16.25
C ASN A 45 -6.10 -9.97 15.09
N LYS A 46 -7.30 -9.49 15.38
CA LYS A 46 -8.20 -8.92 14.38
C LYS A 46 -7.75 -7.57 13.83
N ILE A 47 -7.01 -6.78 14.62
CA ILE A 47 -6.59 -5.43 14.24
C ILE A 47 -5.47 -5.48 13.19
N PHE A 48 -4.63 -6.52 13.22
CA PHE A 48 -3.49 -6.65 12.33
C PHE A 48 -3.61 -7.79 11.31
N ASN A 49 -4.83 -8.25 11.08
CA ASN A 49 -5.06 -9.28 10.07
C ASN A 49 -4.72 -8.77 8.66
N PRO A 50 -4.20 -9.63 7.78
CA PRO A 50 -4.05 -9.30 6.38
C PRO A 50 -5.35 -8.75 5.79
N GLY A 51 -5.24 -7.66 5.03
CA GLY A 51 -6.37 -6.90 4.49
C GLY A 51 -6.84 -5.74 5.35
N THR A 52 -6.41 -5.62 6.61
CA THR A 52 -6.76 -4.48 7.45
C THR A 52 -6.09 -3.20 6.95
N GLU A 53 -6.87 -2.13 6.77
CA GLU A 53 -6.35 -0.81 6.42
C GLU A 53 -5.61 -0.19 7.61
N LEU A 54 -4.39 0.28 7.35
CA LEU A 54 -3.50 0.86 8.33
C LEU A 54 -3.05 2.25 7.89
N LYS A 55 -3.09 3.18 8.84
CA LYS A 55 -2.52 4.52 8.70
C LYS A 55 -1.42 4.72 9.73
N PHE A 56 -0.20 4.97 9.27
CA PHE A 56 0.93 5.25 10.13
C PHE A 56 1.24 6.75 10.08
N GLN A 57 1.23 7.36 11.25
CA GLN A 57 1.49 8.78 11.43
C GLN A 57 2.61 8.96 12.45
N ALA A 58 3.52 9.86 12.19
CA ALA A 58 4.56 10.26 13.13
C ALA A 58 4.92 11.74 12.94
N GLY A 59 5.51 12.31 13.97
CA GLY A 59 5.95 13.70 14.01
C GLY A 59 5.97 14.24 15.43
N PRO A 60 6.46 15.47 15.62
CA PRO A 60 6.34 16.18 16.89
C PRO A 60 4.88 16.31 17.30
N THR A 61 4.63 16.48 18.61
CA THR A 61 3.27 16.50 19.19
C THR A 61 2.36 17.54 18.55
N ASP A 62 2.93 18.64 18.07
CA ASP A 62 2.23 19.76 17.42
C ASP A 62 2.10 19.61 15.88
N LYS A 63 2.84 18.68 15.28
CA LYS A 63 2.85 18.49 13.82
C LYS A 63 2.98 17.02 13.42
N VAL A 64 1.92 16.26 13.65
CA VAL A 64 1.84 14.87 13.22
C VAL A 64 1.50 14.79 11.72
N SER A 65 2.30 14.09 10.95
CA SER A 65 2.06 13.87 9.52
C SER A 65 1.84 12.39 9.19
N THR A 66 1.07 12.15 8.14
CA THR A 66 0.87 10.79 7.63
C THR A 66 2.10 10.38 6.84
N LEU A 67 2.75 9.32 7.27
CA LEU A 67 3.93 8.77 6.62
C LEU A 67 3.59 7.60 5.71
N PHE A 68 2.54 6.84 6.01
CA PHE A 68 2.10 5.71 5.21
C PHE A 68 0.61 5.45 5.39
N GLU A 69 -0.05 5.09 4.29
CA GLU A 69 -1.41 4.55 4.28
C GLU A 69 -1.47 3.33 3.36
N GLY A 70 -2.12 2.27 3.81
CA GLY A 70 -2.21 1.04 3.04
C GLY A 70 -2.90 -0.08 3.81
N CYS A 71 -2.63 -1.31 3.39
CA CYS A 71 -3.17 -2.51 4.03
C CYS A 71 -2.04 -3.39 4.56
N VAL A 72 -2.31 -4.06 5.68
CA VAL A 72 -1.47 -5.16 6.18
C VAL A 72 -1.53 -6.30 5.17
N THR A 73 -0.38 -6.81 4.75
CA THR A 73 -0.30 -7.98 3.86
C THR A 73 0.12 -9.24 4.58
N THR A 74 1.06 -9.11 5.50
CA THR A 74 1.52 -10.20 6.35
C THR A 74 1.85 -9.69 7.74
N HIS A 75 1.75 -10.57 8.71
CA HIS A 75 2.29 -10.35 10.04
C HIS A 75 3.12 -11.56 10.47
N GLN A 76 4.14 -11.32 11.28
CA GLN A 76 5.00 -12.38 11.80
C GLN A 76 5.52 -12.01 13.18
N LEU A 77 5.69 -13.03 14.03
CA LEU A 77 6.35 -12.90 15.30
C LEU A 77 7.84 -13.21 15.12
N LYS A 78 8.72 -12.33 15.60
CA LYS A 78 10.16 -12.53 15.58
C LYS A 78 10.72 -12.43 17.00
N ILE A 79 11.55 -13.37 17.36
CA ILE A 79 12.34 -13.32 18.60
C ILE A 79 13.77 -13.01 18.20
N ASN A 80 14.32 -11.92 18.74
CA ASN A 80 15.71 -11.54 18.46
C ASN A 80 16.69 -12.26 19.44
N SER A 81 17.98 -12.06 19.21
CA SER A 81 19.04 -12.65 20.05
C SER A 81 19.04 -12.15 21.50
N GLU A 82 18.39 -11.03 21.77
CA GLU A 82 18.22 -10.44 23.10
C GLU A 82 16.94 -10.90 23.80
N GLN A 83 16.30 -11.96 23.29
CA GLN A 83 15.02 -12.51 23.78
C GLN A 83 13.83 -11.52 23.72
N GLN A 84 13.98 -10.43 22.98
CA GLN A 84 12.86 -9.53 22.74
C GLN A 84 11.94 -10.11 21.67
N THR A 85 10.67 -10.13 21.95
CA THR A 85 9.66 -10.55 20.99
C THR A 85 9.13 -9.34 20.22
N LEU A 86 9.22 -9.40 18.90
CA LEU A 86 8.74 -8.36 18.00
C LEU A 86 7.62 -8.88 17.14
N PHE A 87 6.52 -8.14 17.09
CA PHE A 87 5.46 -8.34 16.14
C PHE A 87 5.71 -7.46 14.91
N VAL A 88 5.98 -8.08 13.78
CA VAL A 88 6.37 -7.37 12.54
C VAL A 88 5.23 -7.41 11.55
N LEU A 89 4.78 -6.22 11.15
CA LEU A 89 3.76 -6.02 10.12
C LEU A 89 4.43 -5.64 8.80
N GLU A 90 4.09 -6.34 7.73
CA GLU A 90 4.38 -5.90 6.38
C GLU A 90 3.12 -5.31 5.76
N CYS A 91 3.25 -4.09 5.23
CA CYS A 91 2.15 -3.35 4.67
C CYS A 91 2.46 -2.90 3.24
N ARG A 92 1.43 -2.80 2.42
CA ARG A 92 1.49 -2.30 1.05
C ARG A 92 0.47 -1.19 0.84
N GLY A 93 0.81 -0.23 -0.02
CA GLY A 93 -0.11 0.82 -0.46
C GLY A 93 -1.37 0.26 -1.13
N PHE A 94 -2.43 1.04 -1.17
CA PHE A 94 -3.74 0.61 -1.66
C PHE A 94 -3.77 0.17 -3.14
N ALA A 95 -2.76 0.53 -3.93
CA ALA A 95 -2.62 0.05 -5.31
C ALA A 95 -2.15 -1.42 -5.41
N TYR A 96 -1.77 -2.05 -4.30
CA TYR A 96 -1.25 -3.42 -4.31
C TYR A 96 -2.18 -4.46 -4.95
N PRO A 97 -3.51 -4.44 -4.76
CA PRO A 97 -4.41 -5.37 -5.43
C PRO A 97 -4.36 -5.28 -6.97
N ALA A 98 -3.96 -4.14 -7.55
CA ALA A 98 -3.80 -4.01 -9.00
C ALA A 98 -2.64 -4.85 -9.58
N THR A 99 -1.78 -5.41 -8.73
CA THR A 99 -0.72 -6.36 -9.14
C THR A 99 -1.21 -7.81 -9.21
N PHE A 100 -2.46 -8.09 -8.81
CA PHE A 100 -2.98 -9.45 -8.74
C PHE A 100 -3.63 -9.86 -10.04
N GLY A 101 -3.23 -11.05 -10.50
CA GLY A 101 -3.80 -11.66 -11.69
C GLY A 101 -3.48 -10.91 -12.98
N ARG A 102 -3.38 -11.64 -14.06
CA ARG A 102 -3.19 -11.10 -15.40
C ARG A 102 -4.54 -10.99 -16.08
N LYS A 103 -4.75 -9.91 -16.79
CA LYS A 103 -6.03 -9.59 -17.44
C LYS A 103 -5.87 -9.40 -18.94
N ASN A 104 -6.97 -9.59 -19.64
CA ASN A 104 -7.12 -9.29 -21.05
C ASN A 104 -8.32 -8.36 -21.19
N ASN A 105 -8.07 -7.12 -21.62
CA ASN A 105 -9.11 -6.12 -21.85
C ASN A 105 -8.83 -5.35 -23.14
N VAL A 106 -9.88 -4.84 -23.74
CA VAL A 106 -9.80 -3.94 -24.90
C VAL A 106 -10.52 -2.65 -24.52
N TYR A 107 -9.85 -1.53 -24.75
CA TYR A 107 -10.40 -0.18 -24.55
C TYR A 107 -10.45 0.51 -25.91
N GLU A 108 -11.66 0.76 -26.41
CA GLU A 108 -11.89 1.37 -27.72
C GLU A 108 -12.04 2.89 -27.59
N ASN A 109 -11.54 3.61 -28.58
CA ASN A 109 -11.67 5.07 -28.72
C ASN A 109 -11.40 5.79 -27.38
N SER A 110 -10.27 5.48 -26.78
CA SER A 110 -9.96 5.90 -25.42
C SER A 110 -8.61 6.62 -25.33
N LYS A 111 -8.52 7.60 -24.43
CA LYS A 111 -7.27 8.24 -24.06
C LYS A 111 -6.60 7.48 -22.93
N ASP A 112 -5.28 7.49 -22.87
CA ASP A 112 -4.51 6.82 -21.84
C ASP A 112 -4.89 7.28 -20.43
N ASP A 113 -5.06 8.57 -20.21
CA ASP A 113 -5.45 9.10 -18.90
C ASP A 113 -6.83 8.58 -18.46
N ALA A 114 -7.78 8.46 -19.39
CA ALA A 114 -9.10 7.93 -19.09
C ALA A 114 -9.04 6.43 -18.74
N VAL A 115 -8.23 5.66 -19.45
CA VAL A 115 -8.04 4.23 -19.18
C VAL A 115 -7.35 4.01 -17.85
N ILE A 116 -6.29 4.79 -17.53
CA ILE A 116 -5.60 4.74 -16.25
C ILE A 116 -6.59 5.02 -15.10
N LYS A 117 -7.37 6.11 -15.20
CA LYS A 117 -8.39 6.46 -14.20
C LYS A 117 -9.43 5.35 -14.02
N LYS A 118 -9.89 4.77 -15.13
CA LYS A 118 -10.87 3.66 -15.11
C LYS A 118 -10.33 2.44 -14.40
N ILE A 119 -9.09 2.04 -14.70
CA ILE A 119 -8.46 0.86 -14.07
C ILE A 119 -8.26 1.09 -12.58
N LEU A 120 -7.64 2.20 -12.18
CA LEU A 120 -7.36 2.50 -10.78
C LEU A 120 -8.65 2.70 -9.96
N GLY A 121 -9.70 3.26 -10.59
CA GLY A 121 -11.01 3.40 -9.97
C GLY A 121 -11.66 2.07 -9.55
N GLN A 122 -11.37 0.96 -10.23
CA GLN A 122 -11.85 -0.38 -9.85
C GLN A 122 -11.32 -0.83 -8.46
N TYR A 123 -10.22 -0.24 -8.03
CA TYR A 123 -9.59 -0.50 -6.73
C TYR A 123 -9.92 0.56 -5.67
N GLY A 124 -10.88 1.45 -5.97
CA GLY A 124 -11.24 2.56 -5.08
C GLY A 124 -10.17 3.63 -4.96
N LEU A 125 -9.29 3.74 -5.97
CA LEU A 125 -8.24 4.76 -6.04
C LEU A 125 -8.71 5.97 -6.85
N SER A 126 -8.37 7.16 -6.39
CA SER A 126 -8.63 8.42 -7.08
C SER A 126 -7.39 8.86 -7.83
N ALA A 127 -7.32 8.59 -9.12
CA ALA A 127 -6.15 8.94 -9.91
C ALA A 127 -6.24 10.36 -10.46
N LYS A 128 -5.26 11.21 -10.14
CA LYS A 128 -5.00 12.48 -10.81
C LYS A 128 -4.01 12.23 -11.94
N VAL A 129 -4.47 12.31 -13.16
CA VAL A 129 -3.64 12.04 -14.34
C VAL A 129 -3.73 13.25 -15.28
N ASP A 130 -2.57 13.72 -15.71
CA ASP A 130 -2.51 14.78 -16.74
C ASP A 130 -3.11 14.27 -18.05
N SER A 131 -3.79 15.17 -18.78
CA SER A 131 -4.45 14.79 -20.03
C SER A 131 -3.42 14.34 -21.07
N THR A 132 -3.62 13.15 -21.62
CA THR A 132 -2.72 12.57 -22.62
C THR A 132 -3.03 13.01 -24.07
N GLY A 133 -4.11 13.76 -24.27
CA GLY A 133 -4.43 14.45 -25.53
C GLY A 133 -4.84 13.54 -26.71
N ILE A 134 -4.20 12.41 -26.92
CA ILE A 134 -4.41 11.52 -28.08
C ILE A 134 -5.43 10.45 -27.76
N GLU A 135 -6.46 10.37 -28.60
CA GLU A 135 -7.41 9.25 -28.57
C GLU A 135 -6.87 8.10 -29.43
N ILE A 136 -6.84 6.91 -28.85
CA ILE A 136 -6.32 5.71 -29.49
C ILE A 136 -7.52 4.82 -29.86
N PRO A 137 -7.67 4.43 -31.13
CA PRO A 137 -8.81 3.62 -31.58
C PRO A 137 -8.96 2.32 -30.80
N GLN A 138 -7.84 1.65 -30.49
CA GLN A 138 -7.85 0.40 -29.75
C GLN A 138 -6.62 0.26 -28.87
N LEU A 139 -6.83 0.20 -27.54
CA LEU A 139 -5.81 -0.12 -26.56
C LEU A 139 -6.04 -1.53 -26.02
N VAL A 140 -5.05 -2.40 -26.13
CA VAL A 140 -5.15 -3.78 -25.72
C VAL A 140 -4.28 -4.03 -24.49
N GLN A 141 -4.91 -4.41 -23.40
CA GLN A 141 -4.24 -5.00 -22.25
C GLN A 141 -4.19 -6.52 -22.51
N TYR A 142 -2.99 -7.05 -22.75
CA TYR A 142 -2.82 -8.46 -23.04
C TYR A 142 -1.97 -9.15 -21.99
N TYR A 143 -2.57 -10.07 -21.26
CA TYR A 143 -1.95 -10.96 -20.28
C TYR A 143 -0.96 -10.29 -19.33
N CYS A 144 -1.29 -9.09 -18.84
CA CYS A 144 -0.52 -8.34 -17.87
C CYS A 144 -1.39 -7.88 -16.69
N THR A 145 -0.75 -7.53 -15.57
CA THR A 145 -1.48 -6.99 -14.42
C THR A 145 -2.01 -5.59 -14.72
N ASP A 146 -3.02 -5.15 -13.99
CA ASP A 146 -3.53 -3.78 -14.13
C ASP A 146 -2.45 -2.75 -13.79
N TRP A 147 -1.63 -3.04 -12.78
CA TRP A 147 -0.52 -2.16 -12.39
C TRP A 147 0.53 -2.04 -13.51
N ASP A 148 0.97 -3.15 -14.09
CA ASP A 148 1.96 -3.12 -15.18
C ASP A 148 1.41 -2.40 -16.41
N PHE A 149 0.11 -2.58 -16.71
CA PHE A 149 -0.53 -1.87 -17.82
C PHE A 149 -0.60 -0.37 -17.56
N VAL A 150 -1.01 0.05 -16.35
CA VAL A 150 -1.02 1.46 -15.95
C VAL A 150 0.38 2.07 -16.08
N LEU A 151 1.42 1.39 -15.57
CA LEU A 151 2.80 1.87 -15.70
C LEU A 151 3.23 2.02 -17.16
N THR A 152 2.92 1.03 -17.99
CA THR A 152 3.26 1.07 -19.44
C THR A 152 2.57 2.25 -20.12
N ARG A 153 1.28 2.49 -19.82
CA ARG A 153 0.54 3.62 -20.43
C ARG A 153 1.06 4.96 -19.95
N ALA A 154 1.39 5.08 -18.65
CA ALA A 154 2.01 6.29 -18.10
C ALA A 154 3.36 6.57 -18.76
N GLN A 155 4.24 5.58 -18.85
CA GLN A 155 5.57 5.71 -19.45
C GLN A 155 5.50 6.11 -20.95
N ASN A 156 4.55 5.57 -21.70
CA ASN A 156 4.37 5.93 -23.11
C ASN A 156 4.02 7.42 -23.32
N ASN A 157 3.50 8.06 -22.28
CA ASN A 157 3.20 9.49 -22.27
C ASN A 157 4.25 10.33 -21.50
N GLY A 158 5.40 9.74 -21.14
CA GLY A 158 6.43 10.43 -20.36
C GLY A 158 6.03 10.73 -18.92
N LEU A 159 5.00 10.07 -18.39
CA LEU A 159 4.49 10.26 -17.04
C LEU A 159 5.13 9.26 -16.07
N VAL A 160 5.18 9.66 -14.81
CA VAL A 160 5.53 8.78 -13.69
C VAL A 160 4.33 8.59 -12.79
N VAL A 161 4.25 7.42 -12.15
CA VAL A 161 3.19 7.11 -11.20
C VAL A 161 3.73 7.26 -9.78
N ILE A 162 3.01 8.04 -8.96
CA ILE A 162 3.30 8.21 -7.53
C ILE A 162 2.05 7.78 -6.78
N THR A 163 2.22 6.96 -5.76
CA THR A 163 1.13 6.54 -4.87
C THR A 163 1.14 7.37 -3.59
N ASP A 164 -0.02 7.87 -3.16
CA ASP A 164 -0.19 8.58 -1.89
C ASP A 164 -1.57 8.23 -1.29
N GLY A 165 -1.56 7.28 -0.36
CA GLY A 165 -2.78 6.74 0.20
C GLY A 165 -3.70 6.14 -0.89
N LYS A 166 -4.93 6.64 -0.98
CA LYS A 166 -5.91 6.24 -2.01
C LYS A 166 -5.84 7.10 -3.28
N GLN A 167 -4.75 7.85 -3.47
CA GLN A 167 -4.45 8.60 -4.69
C GLN A 167 -3.31 7.98 -5.46
#